data_4cf723d281b1866590008ce646d1d9de
#
_entry.id   4cf723d281b1866590008ce646d1d9de
#
_cell.length_a   1.000
_cell.length_b   1.000
_cell.length_c   1.000
_cell.angle_alpha   90.00
_cell.angle_beta   90.00
_cell.angle_gamma   90.00
#
_symmetry.space_group_name_H-M   'P 1'
#
loop_
_entity.id
_entity.type
_entity.pdbx_description
1 polymer ?
#
loop_
_entity_poly.entity_id
_entity_poly.type
_entity_poly.pdbx_seq_one_letter_code
_entity_poly.pdbx_strand_id
1 'polypeptide(L)'
;MRCILEIWGENIPLASGEVRGILEGEGMDFEFLAVDYPVVMVETESCDPLRRAGLLRRISRYIYSGSEIPNLKMHFDNYAIRVRRREKNSELKDVEKTLARGIEGKVNLSNPKNVLRVYIGDNIYIGLELFTLENFENRRAKNLPVSYPITMHPRLARAMVNLARVKKGARILDPFCGTGTILIEAGLAGMKPYGSDIDERMLRASEINLKKFGIEAYLQLIDVGDIEGEYDAIVTDPPYGRSSSTGGERIYALY
;
A
#
# COMPACT_ATOMS: atom_id res chain seq x y z
N MET A 1 12.08 -15.27 5.56
CA MET A 1 12.04 -14.46 6.82
C MET A 1 10.59 -14.20 7.22
N ARG A 2 10.32 -14.06 8.54
CA ARG A 2 8.96 -13.73 9.02
C ARG A 2 8.80 -12.25 9.23
N CYS A 3 7.73 -11.69 8.69
CA CYS A 3 7.39 -10.28 8.78
C CYS A 3 6.01 -10.07 9.39
N ILE A 4 5.91 -9.07 10.25
CA ILE A 4 4.66 -8.55 10.80
C ILE A 4 4.34 -7.28 10.03
N LEU A 5 3.17 -7.27 9.37
CA LEU A 5 2.70 -6.21 8.50
C LEU A 5 1.55 -5.47 9.19
N GLU A 6 1.79 -4.24 9.62
CA GLU A 6 0.75 -3.37 10.18
C GLU A 6 -0.11 -2.83 9.05
N ILE A 7 -1.40 -3.17 9.04
CA ILE A 7 -2.33 -2.72 8.00
C ILE A 7 -2.84 -1.30 8.25
N TRP A 8 -3.13 -0.60 7.15
CA TRP A 8 -3.81 0.68 7.15
C TRP A 8 -5.32 0.47 6.95
N GLY A 9 -6.14 1.06 7.85
CA GLY A 9 -7.59 0.83 7.82
C GLY A 9 -7.98 -0.52 8.40
N GLU A 10 -9.18 -0.99 8.09
CA GLU A 10 -9.81 -2.19 8.67
C GLU A 10 -10.10 -3.27 7.62
N ASN A 11 -9.85 -2.99 6.34
CA ASN A 11 -10.12 -3.95 5.26
C ASN A 11 -8.96 -4.96 5.14
N ILE A 12 -8.98 -5.96 6.00
CA ILE A 12 -7.97 -7.02 6.04
C ILE A 12 -7.90 -7.81 4.73
N PRO A 13 -9.03 -8.25 4.12
CA PRO A 13 -9.00 -8.99 2.87
C PRO A 13 -8.29 -8.22 1.75
N LEU A 14 -8.56 -6.92 1.61
CA LEU A 14 -7.94 -6.09 0.59
C LEU A 14 -6.44 -5.91 0.84
N ALA A 15 -6.03 -5.66 2.10
CA ALA A 15 -4.62 -5.53 2.47
C ALA A 15 -3.85 -6.85 2.25
N SER A 16 -4.43 -7.99 2.62
CA SER A 16 -3.84 -9.31 2.38
C SER A 16 -3.77 -9.63 0.88
N GLY A 17 -4.80 -9.24 0.11
CA GLY A 17 -4.80 -9.36 -1.34
C GLY A 17 -3.69 -8.53 -2.00
N GLU A 18 -3.46 -7.30 -1.52
CA GLU A 18 -2.36 -6.46 -1.98
C GLU A 18 -0.99 -7.09 -1.68
N VAL A 19 -0.78 -7.60 -0.46
CA VAL A 19 0.46 -8.31 -0.08
C VAL A 19 0.70 -9.51 -1.00
N ARG A 20 -0.32 -10.34 -1.21
CA ARG A 20 -0.28 -11.46 -2.15
C ARG A 20 0.09 -10.98 -3.55
N GLY A 21 -0.60 -9.97 -4.06
CA GLY A 21 -0.38 -9.44 -5.42
C GLY A 21 1.05 -8.94 -5.63
N ILE A 22 1.65 -8.29 -4.61
CA ILE A 22 3.03 -7.85 -4.66
C ILE A 22 3.99 -9.04 -4.72
N LEU A 23 3.84 -10.01 -3.82
CA LEU A 23 4.77 -11.15 -3.72
C LEU A 23 4.67 -12.08 -4.92
N GLU A 24 3.46 -12.40 -5.38
CA GLU A 24 3.24 -13.17 -6.61
C GLU A 24 3.81 -12.45 -7.86
N GLY A 25 3.58 -11.13 -7.97
CA GLY A 25 4.10 -10.34 -9.07
C GLY A 25 5.64 -10.33 -9.15
N GLU A 26 6.31 -10.36 -8.01
CA GLU A 26 7.77 -10.46 -7.94
C GLU A 26 8.28 -11.91 -8.03
N GLY A 27 7.38 -12.90 -8.15
CA GLY A 27 7.74 -14.32 -8.25
C GLY A 27 8.30 -14.91 -6.96
N MET A 28 7.88 -14.39 -5.81
CA MET A 28 8.39 -14.81 -4.50
C MET A 28 7.50 -15.85 -3.86
N ASP A 29 8.11 -16.86 -3.25
CA ASP A 29 7.40 -17.78 -2.37
C ASP A 29 7.02 -17.12 -1.06
N PHE A 30 5.79 -17.38 -0.59
CA PHE A 30 5.30 -16.84 0.67
C PHE A 30 4.19 -17.70 1.28
N GLU A 31 4.04 -17.55 2.60
CA GLU A 31 2.95 -18.16 3.37
C GLU A 31 2.37 -17.13 4.35
N PHE A 32 1.04 -17.02 4.42
CA PHE A 32 0.36 -16.27 5.47
C PHE A 32 0.31 -17.10 6.74
N LEU A 33 1.00 -16.65 7.80
CA LEU A 33 1.08 -17.36 9.08
C LEU A 33 -0.03 -16.94 10.05
N ALA A 34 -0.48 -15.68 9.97
CA ALA A 34 -1.58 -15.17 10.78
C ALA A 34 -2.23 -13.96 10.08
N VAL A 35 -3.54 -13.82 10.33
CA VAL A 35 -4.34 -12.66 9.93
C VAL A 35 -5.14 -12.25 11.16
N ASP A 36 -4.63 -11.27 11.91
CA ASP A 36 -5.18 -10.81 13.17
C ASP A 36 -5.06 -9.28 13.28
N TYR A 37 -6.19 -8.57 13.07
CA TYR A 37 -6.16 -7.10 13.10
C TYR A 37 -5.50 -6.57 14.39
N PRO A 38 -4.54 -5.64 14.31
CA PRO A 38 -4.20 -4.80 13.17
C PRO A 38 -3.03 -5.31 12.31
N VAL A 39 -2.73 -6.60 12.31
CA VAL A 39 -1.58 -7.14 11.58
C VAL A 39 -1.93 -8.30 10.67
N VAL A 40 -1.08 -8.50 9.67
CA VAL A 40 -0.95 -9.72 8.89
C VAL A 40 0.49 -10.20 9.07
N MET A 41 0.68 -11.50 9.32
CA MET A 41 2.01 -12.09 9.42
C MET A 41 2.28 -12.98 8.20
N VAL A 42 3.42 -12.78 7.57
CA VAL A 42 3.83 -13.50 6.37
C VAL A 42 5.25 -14.04 6.53
N GLU A 43 5.49 -15.25 6.04
CA GLU A 43 6.82 -15.79 5.79
C GLU A 43 7.13 -15.68 4.31
N THR A 44 8.30 -15.13 3.97
CA THR A 44 8.74 -14.90 2.60
C THR A 44 10.28 -14.76 2.56
N GLU A 45 10.86 -14.77 1.38
CA GLU A 45 12.30 -14.59 1.21
C GLU A 45 12.77 -13.20 1.63
N SER A 46 12.03 -12.15 1.24
CA SER A 46 12.31 -10.75 1.56
C SER A 46 11.02 -9.93 1.70
N CYS A 47 11.03 -8.97 2.63
CA CYS A 47 9.94 -8.01 2.79
C CYS A 47 10.17 -6.69 2.00
N ASP A 48 11.29 -6.53 1.29
CA ASP A 48 11.60 -5.31 0.54
C ASP A 48 10.56 -4.96 -0.54
N PRO A 49 10.01 -5.90 -1.33
CA PRO A 49 8.98 -5.58 -2.31
C PRO A 49 7.72 -4.97 -1.70
N LEU A 50 7.41 -5.32 -0.45
CA LEU A 50 6.24 -4.80 0.26
C LEU A 50 6.33 -3.30 0.60
N ARG A 51 7.49 -2.67 0.41
CA ARG A 51 7.66 -1.20 0.55
C ARG A 51 6.74 -0.41 -0.38
N ARG A 52 6.32 -0.99 -1.50
CA ARG A 52 5.41 -0.34 -2.45
C ARG A 52 3.93 -0.43 -2.06
N ALA A 53 3.58 -1.12 -0.97
CA ALA A 53 2.20 -1.32 -0.57
C ALA A 53 1.48 -0.02 -0.20
N GLY A 54 0.22 0.11 -0.62
CA GLY A 54 -0.66 1.23 -0.27
C GLY A 54 -1.40 1.02 1.04
N LEU A 55 -1.73 -0.22 1.37
CA LEU A 55 -2.59 -0.57 2.50
C LEU A 55 -1.82 -1.07 3.73
N LEU A 56 -0.50 -0.98 3.71
CA LEU A 56 0.34 -1.20 4.87
C LEU A 56 0.81 0.13 5.47
N ARG A 57 1.09 0.13 6.77
CA ARG A 57 1.71 1.26 7.49
C ARG A 57 3.17 1.01 7.79
N ARG A 58 3.47 -0.18 8.28
CA ARG A 58 4.79 -0.58 8.76
C ARG A 58 5.04 -2.05 8.48
N ILE A 59 6.29 -2.36 8.33
CA ILE A 59 6.79 -3.72 8.20
C ILE A 59 7.81 -3.92 9.30
N SER A 60 7.64 -4.99 10.09
CA SER A 60 8.53 -5.34 11.18
C SER A 60 9.04 -6.76 11.01
N ARG A 61 10.31 -6.99 11.32
CA ARG A 61 10.86 -8.34 11.44
C ARG A 61 10.27 -9.01 12.67
N TYR A 62 9.74 -10.19 12.51
CA TYR A 62 9.14 -10.98 13.57
C TYR A 62 10.12 -11.27 14.71
N ILE A 63 9.65 -11.16 15.94
CA ILE A 63 10.35 -11.55 17.16
C ILE A 63 9.51 -12.56 17.94
N TYR A 64 8.21 -12.27 18.15
CA TYR A 64 7.34 -13.09 18.97
C TYR A 64 5.88 -12.96 18.52
N SER A 65 5.13 -14.06 18.76
CA SER A 65 3.67 -14.03 18.77
C SER A 65 3.13 -15.04 19.79
N GLY A 66 2.06 -14.68 20.49
CA GLY A 66 1.42 -15.54 21.50
C GLY A 66 0.36 -14.78 22.29
N SER A 67 -0.29 -15.46 23.25
CA SER A 67 -1.37 -14.91 24.07
C SER A 67 -0.88 -14.10 25.28
N GLU A 68 0.39 -14.27 25.67
CA GLU A 68 0.97 -13.62 26.83
C GLU A 68 2.14 -12.70 26.47
N ILE A 69 2.44 -11.74 27.34
CA ILE A 69 3.61 -10.86 27.17
C ILE A 69 4.88 -11.68 27.50
N PRO A 70 5.79 -11.88 26.52
CA PRO A 70 7.00 -12.67 26.75
C PRO A 70 8.00 -11.95 27.64
N ASN A 71 8.83 -12.71 28.34
CA ASN A 71 10.03 -12.19 28.97
C ASN A 71 11.16 -12.13 27.92
N LEU A 72 11.23 -11.02 27.19
CA LEU A 72 12.28 -10.81 26.18
C LEU A 72 13.59 -10.44 26.85
N LYS A 73 14.70 -11.03 26.40
CA LYS A 73 16.07 -10.63 26.75
C LYS A 73 16.74 -10.10 25.49
N MET A 74 16.88 -8.79 25.38
CA MET A 74 17.43 -8.11 24.20
C MET A 74 18.34 -6.96 24.64
N HIS A 75 19.27 -6.60 23.76
CA HIS A 75 20.13 -5.44 23.95
C HIS A 75 20.01 -4.51 22.74
N PHE A 76 19.78 -3.19 23.02
CA PHE A 76 19.80 -2.14 22.00
C PHE A 76 20.53 -0.91 22.55
N ASP A 77 21.42 -0.32 21.77
CA ASP A 77 22.07 0.95 22.18
C ASP A 77 21.06 2.06 22.47
N ASN A 78 19.99 2.12 21.64
CA ASN A 78 18.98 3.15 21.68
C ASN A 78 17.67 2.59 21.08
N TYR A 79 16.57 2.65 21.86
CA TYR A 79 15.31 2.06 21.44
C TYR A 79 14.06 2.79 21.94
N ALA A 80 12.93 2.47 21.31
CA ALA A 80 11.60 2.75 21.84
C ALA A 80 10.68 1.53 21.66
N ILE A 81 9.72 1.38 22.57
CA ILE A 81 8.61 0.45 22.44
C ILE A 81 7.38 1.25 22.01
N ARG A 82 6.66 0.77 21.01
CA ARG A 82 5.44 1.38 20.49
C ARG A 82 4.34 0.34 20.41
N VAL A 83 3.27 0.53 21.16
CA VAL A 83 2.14 -0.39 21.25
C VAL A 83 0.96 0.13 20.43
N ARG A 84 0.39 -0.75 19.61
CA ARG A 84 -0.90 -0.55 18.95
C ARG A 84 -1.87 -1.64 19.39
N ARG A 85 -3.05 -1.24 19.83
CA ARG A 85 -4.12 -2.13 20.28
C ARG A 85 -5.26 -2.10 19.27
N ARG A 86 -5.94 -3.24 19.08
CA ARG A 86 -7.23 -3.31 18.35
C ARG A 86 -8.26 -2.47 19.09
N GLU A 87 -8.40 -2.66 20.39
CA GLU A 87 -9.33 -1.95 21.24
C GLU A 87 -8.59 -1.08 22.27
N LYS A 88 -9.15 0.11 22.56
CA LYS A 88 -8.54 1.04 23.52
C LYS A 88 -8.51 0.52 24.97
N ASN A 89 -9.42 -0.39 25.32
CA ASN A 89 -9.64 -0.89 26.69
C ASN A 89 -9.09 -2.31 26.91
N SER A 90 -8.07 -2.75 26.16
CA SER A 90 -7.48 -4.08 26.43
C SER A 90 -6.94 -4.14 27.86
N GLU A 91 -7.20 -5.25 28.56
CA GLU A 91 -6.78 -5.51 29.95
C GLU A 91 -5.26 -5.51 30.16
N LEU A 92 -4.48 -5.60 29.07
CA LEU A 92 -3.02 -5.57 29.11
C LEU A 92 -2.51 -4.16 29.38
N LYS A 93 -2.48 -3.77 30.65
CA LYS A 93 -1.87 -2.54 31.12
C LYS A 93 -0.35 -2.69 31.19
N ASP A 94 0.36 -1.57 31.02
CA ASP A 94 1.82 -1.48 31.23
C ASP A 94 2.69 -2.45 30.38
N VAL A 95 2.21 -2.84 29.19
CA VAL A 95 2.95 -3.71 28.26
C VAL A 95 4.35 -3.19 28.00
N GLU A 96 4.48 -1.87 27.77
CA GLU A 96 5.75 -1.19 27.53
C GLU A 96 6.71 -1.36 28.70
N LYS A 97 6.22 -1.21 29.94
CA LYS A 97 7.03 -1.35 31.15
C LYS A 97 7.45 -2.80 31.38
N THR A 98 6.53 -3.75 31.13
CA THR A 98 6.82 -5.18 31.28
C THR A 98 7.92 -5.63 30.32
N LEU A 99 7.80 -5.26 29.05
CA LEU A 99 8.81 -5.59 28.04
C LEU A 99 10.15 -4.89 28.30
N ALA A 100 10.11 -3.63 28.75
CA ALA A 100 11.33 -2.84 29.03
C ALA A 100 12.21 -3.45 30.14
N ARG A 101 11.65 -4.25 31.06
CA ARG A 101 12.43 -4.92 32.12
C ARG A 101 13.45 -5.93 31.58
N GLY A 102 13.17 -6.51 30.42
CA GLY A 102 14.07 -7.49 29.76
C GLY A 102 14.92 -6.91 28.65
N ILE A 103 14.81 -5.61 28.38
CA ILE A 103 15.55 -4.95 27.30
C ILE A 103 16.61 -4.02 27.91
N GLU A 104 17.86 -4.36 27.68
CA GLU A 104 19.01 -3.52 28.07
C GLU A 104 19.22 -2.42 27.02
N GLY A 105 19.57 -1.20 27.50
CA GLY A 105 19.93 -0.08 26.65
C GLY A 105 19.18 1.22 26.99
N LYS A 106 19.43 2.26 26.18
CA LYS A 106 18.89 3.59 26.43
C LYS A 106 17.51 3.77 25.75
N VAL A 107 16.49 4.06 26.53
CA VAL A 107 15.18 4.45 25.99
C VAL A 107 15.25 5.83 25.35
N ASN A 108 14.81 5.96 24.11
CA ASN A 108 14.71 7.23 23.38
C ASN A 108 13.37 7.30 22.65
N LEU A 109 12.46 8.10 23.19
CA LEU A 109 11.11 8.22 22.64
C LEU A 109 11.03 9.18 21.44
N SER A 110 11.99 10.10 21.31
CA SER A 110 11.95 11.14 20.28
C SER A 110 12.63 10.72 18.98
N ASN A 111 13.79 10.05 19.06
CA ASN A 111 14.58 9.61 17.91
C ASN A 111 15.22 8.24 18.18
N PRO A 112 14.44 7.17 18.29
CA PRO A 112 14.96 5.83 18.52
C PRO A 112 15.65 5.28 17.26
N LYS A 113 16.79 4.59 17.43
CA LYS A 113 17.43 3.82 16.36
C LYS A 113 16.70 2.50 16.10
N ASN A 114 16.15 1.91 17.16
CA ASN A 114 15.42 0.66 17.12
C ASN A 114 14.01 0.87 17.66
N VAL A 115 12.98 0.46 16.90
CA VAL A 115 11.59 0.54 17.35
C VAL A 115 11.05 -0.86 17.50
N LEU A 116 10.77 -1.25 18.73
CA LEU A 116 10.05 -2.48 19.00
C LEU A 116 8.55 -2.19 18.88
N ARG A 117 7.92 -2.77 17.88
CA ARG A 117 6.48 -2.67 17.63
C ARG A 117 5.77 -3.81 18.33
N VAL A 118 4.73 -3.46 19.06
CA VAL A 118 3.86 -4.41 19.76
C VAL A 118 2.45 -4.19 19.26
N TYR A 119 1.84 -5.23 18.74
CA TYR A 119 0.47 -5.21 18.24
C TYR A 119 -0.37 -6.16 19.10
N ILE A 120 -1.50 -5.69 19.57
CA ILE A 120 -2.41 -6.44 20.43
C ILE A 120 -3.76 -6.58 19.71
N GLY A 121 -4.01 -7.77 19.20
CA GLY A 121 -5.25 -8.27 18.64
C GLY A 121 -5.82 -9.38 19.50
N ASP A 122 -6.17 -10.51 18.90
CA ASP A 122 -6.50 -11.74 19.63
C ASP A 122 -5.23 -12.35 20.25
N ASN A 123 -4.09 -12.11 19.59
CA ASN A 123 -2.76 -12.42 20.10
C ASN A 123 -1.89 -11.15 20.21
N ILE A 124 -0.74 -11.30 20.84
CA ILE A 124 0.31 -10.29 20.92
C ILE A 124 1.34 -10.61 19.84
N TYR A 125 1.67 -9.62 19.01
CA TYR A 125 2.72 -9.71 18.00
C TYR A 125 3.80 -8.69 18.31
N ILE A 126 5.05 -9.12 18.33
CA ILE A 126 6.20 -8.25 18.60
C ILE A 126 7.19 -8.36 17.46
N GLY A 127 7.59 -7.22 16.92
CA GLY A 127 8.57 -7.15 15.86
C GLY A 127 9.46 -5.94 15.95
N LEU A 128 10.66 -6.04 15.36
CA LEU A 128 11.57 -4.93 15.17
C LEU A 128 11.22 -4.22 13.86
N GLU A 129 10.87 -2.95 13.93
CA GLU A 129 10.51 -2.16 12.75
C GLU A 129 11.65 -2.15 11.73
N LEU A 130 11.33 -2.53 10.49
CA LEU A 130 12.21 -2.45 9.34
C LEU A 130 11.93 -1.18 8.54
N PHE A 131 10.63 -0.92 8.29
CA PHE A 131 10.21 0.19 7.45
C PHE A 131 8.90 0.80 7.99
N THR A 132 8.85 2.12 8.02
CA THR A 132 7.59 2.87 7.97
C THR A 132 7.30 3.20 6.51
N LEU A 133 6.09 2.86 6.04
CA LEU A 133 5.72 3.07 4.66
C LEU A 133 5.30 4.51 4.37
N GLU A 134 5.25 4.82 3.11
CA GLU A 134 5.02 6.12 2.56
C GLU A 134 3.69 6.75 3.00
N ASN A 135 3.68 8.06 3.14
CA ASN A 135 2.47 8.85 3.35
C ASN A 135 1.93 9.33 1.99
N PHE A 136 0.65 9.06 1.73
CA PHE A 136 -0.03 9.40 0.48
C PHE A 136 -0.67 10.81 0.47
N GLU A 137 -0.53 11.61 1.53
CA GLU A 137 -1.21 12.90 1.65
C GLU A 137 -0.85 13.88 0.53
N ASN A 138 0.41 13.92 0.10
CA ASN A 138 0.86 14.82 -0.97
C ASN A 138 0.30 14.47 -2.36
N ARG A 139 -0.30 13.29 -2.51
CA ARG A 139 -0.92 12.82 -3.77
C ARG A 139 -2.44 12.80 -3.73
N ARG A 140 -3.06 13.20 -2.61
CA ARG A 140 -4.52 13.34 -2.55
C ARG A 140 -5.01 14.43 -3.50
N ALA A 141 -6.25 14.31 -3.98
CA ALA A 141 -6.88 15.23 -4.93
C ALA A 141 -6.64 16.72 -4.59
N LYS A 142 -6.83 17.11 -3.32
CA LYS A 142 -6.61 18.49 -2.84
C LYS A 142 -5.19 19.02 -3.02
N ASN A 143 -4.21 18.14 -3.21
CA ASN A 143 -2.79 18.45 -3.33
C ASN A 143 -2.26 18.24 -4.74
N LEU A 144 -3.09 17.75 -5.68
CA LEU A 144 -2.72 17.66 -7.10
C LEU A 144 -2.82 19.03 -7.78
N PRO A 145 -1.98 19.34 -8.78
CA PRO A 145 -2.11 20.55 -9.60
C PRO A 145 -3.47 20.67 -10.26
N VAL A 146 -4.00 19.55 -10.78
CA VAL A 146 -5.33 19.47 -11.37
C VAL A 146 -6.08 18.30 -10.76
N SER A 147 -7.27 18.55 -10.22
CA SER A 147 -8.12 17.50 -9.63
C SER A 147 -9.59 17.81 -9.87
N TYR A 148 -10.38 16.73 -9.87
CA TYR A 148 -11.84 16.77 -9.96
C TYR A 148 -12.45 16.04 -8.78
N PRO A 149 -13.74 16.25 -8.46
CA PRO A 149 -14.41 15.58 -7.33
C PRO A 149 -14.33 14.04 -7.39
N ILE A 150 -14.22 13.48 -8.60
CA ILE A 150 -14.12 12.05 -8.87
C ILE A 150 -12.70 11.50 -8.79
N THR A 151 -11.68 12.31 -8.47
CA THR A 151 -10.28 11.86 -8.41
C THR A 151 -10.13 10.81 -7.31
N MET A 152 -9.67 9.61 -7.70
CA MET A 152 -9.49 8.46 -6.83
C MET A 152 -8.51 8.73 -5.68
N HIS A 153 -8.70 8.07 -4.55
CA HIS A 153 -7.73 8.13 -3.45
C HIS A 153 -6.45 7.35 -3.79
N PRO A 154 -5.25 7.95 -3.66
CA PRO A 154 -4.01 7.34 -4.14
C PRO A 154 -3.66 5.98 -3.48
N ARG A 155 -4.06 5.74 -2.21
CA ARG A 155 -3.88 4.42 -1.60
C ARG A 155 -4.65 3.32 -2.31
N LEU A 156 -5.88 3.62 -2.73
CA LEU A 156 -6.70 2.67 -3.47
C LEU A 156 -6.09 2.40 -4.84
N ALA A 157 -5.71 3.46 -5.56
CA ALA A 157 -5.01 3.32 -6.84
C ALA A 157 -3.73 2.46 -6.72
N ARG A 158 -2.93 2.69 -5.67
CA ARG A 158 -1.73 1.88 -5.39
C ARG A 158 -2.09 0.42 -5.12
N ALA A 159 -3.10 0.16 -4.32
CA ALA A 159 -3.57 -1.20 -4.06
C ALA A 159 -4.05 -1.90 -5.33
N MET A 160 -4.81 -1.20 -6.19
CA MET A 160 -5.25 -1.73 -7.48
C MET A 160 -4.07 -2.10 -8.38
N VAL A 161 -3.06 -1.24 -8.48
CA VAL A 161 -1.81 -1.52 -9.21
C VAL A 161 -1.12 -2.78 -8.67
N ASN A 162 -1.02 -2.92 -7.35
CA ASN A 162 -0.39 -4.08 -6.73
C ASN A 162 -1.21 -5.37 -6.88
N LEU A 163 -2.54 -5.27 -6.88
CA LEU A 163 -3.45 -6.41 -7.13
C LEU A 163 -3.34 -6.97 -8.55
N ALA A 164 -2.80 -6.21 -9.48
CA ALA A 164 -2.53 -6.69 -10.85
C ALA A 164 -1.44 -7.77 -10.93
N ARG A 165 -0.73 -8.06 -9.84
CA ARG A 165 0.26 -9.15 -9.72
C ARG A 165 1.40 -9.06 -10.72
N VAL A 166 1.87 -7.86 -11.00
CA VAL A 166 2.96 -7.60 -11.94
C VAL A 166 4.24 -7.18 -11.23
N LYS A 167 5.38 -7.52 -11.84
CA LYS A 167 6.70 -7.11 -11.36
C LYS A 167 7.04 -5.67 -11.75
N LYS A 168 8.06 -5.11 -11.11
CA LYS A 168 8.63 -3.82 -11.55
C LYS A 168 9.03 -3.86 -13.02
N GLY A 169 8.78 -2.73 -13.71
CA GLY A 169 9.03 -2.58 -15.15
C GLY A 169 7.90 -3.06 -16.05
N ALA A 170 6.85 -3.70 -15.51
CA ALA A 170 5.67 -4.13 -16.26
C ALA A 170 4.92 -2.93 -16.88
N ARG A 171 4.33 -3.14 -18.06
CA ARG A 171 3.50 -2.16 -18.77
C ARG A 171 2.08 -2.24 -18.23
N ILE A 172 1.62 -1.17 -17.55
CA ILE A 172 0.25 -1.07 -17.04
C ILE A 172 -0.53 -0.06 -17.86
N LEU A 173 -1.67 -0.50 -18.40
CA LEU A 173 -2.63 0.36 -19.08
C LEU A 173 -3.75 0.78 -18.14
N ASP A 174 -4.07 2.08 -18.15
CA ASP A 174 -5.32 2.64 -17.67
C ASP A 174 -6.07 3.30 -18.85
N PRO A 175 -7.06 2.62 -19.45
CA PRO A 175 -7.78 3.12 -20.62
C PRO A 175 -8.80 4.22 -20.30
N PHE A 176 -9.01 4.56 -19.03
CA PHE A 176 -9.86 5.66 -18.57
C PHE A 176 -9.11 6.51 -17.54
N CYS A 177 -7.90 6.98 -17.92
CA CYS A 177 -6.92 7.47 -16.96
C CYS A 177 -7.33 8.76 -16.23
N GLY A 178 -8.27 9.53 -16.76
CA GLY A 178 -8.75 10.74 -16.11
C GLY A 178 -7.62 11.70 -15.72
N THR A 179 -7.51 12.01 -14.43
CA THR A 179 -6.45 12.87 -13.89
C THR A 179 -5.11 12.16 -13.63
N GLY A 180 -4.99 10.88 -13.99
CA GLY A 180 -3.75 10.10 -13.94
C GLY A 180 -3.40 9.51 -12.58
N THR A 181 -4.33 9.36 -11.64
CA THR A 181 -4.00 8.86 -10.29
C THR A 181 -3.43 7.43 -10.33
N ILE A 182 -4.02 6.52 -11.11
CA ILE A 182 -3.51 5.14 -11.27
C ILE A 182 -2.14 5.16 -11.95
N LEU A 183 -1.95 6.00 -12.97
CA LEU A 183 -0.67 6.13 -13.68
C LEU A 183 0.45 6.64 -12.76
N ILE A 184 0.15 7.63 -11.91
CA ILE A 184 1.10 8.13 -10.91
C ILE A 184 1.51 7.01 -9.96
N GLU A 185 0.55 6.26 -9.42
CA GLU A 185 0.83 5.20 -8.47
C GLU A 185 1.55 4.02 -9.12
N ALA A 186 1.26 3.70 -10.39
CA ALA A 186 1.98 2.71 -11.17
C ALA A 186 3.46 3.13 -11.38
N GLY A 187 3.70 4.37 -11.81
CA GLY A 187 5.06 4.89 -12.01
C GLY A 187 5.87 4.92 -10.72
N LEU A 188 5.28 5.41 -9.60
CA LEU A 188 5.92 5.42 -8.28
C LEU A 188 6.16 4.00 -7.72
N ALA A 189 5.39 3.00 -8.13
CA ALA A 189 5.62 1.60 -7.79
C ALA A 189 6.66 0.93 -8.69
N GLY A 190 7.19 1.64 -9.68
CA GLY A 190 8.25 1.17 -10.58
C GLY A 190 7.77 0.45 -11.84
N MET A 191 6.48 0.59 -12.21
CA MET A 191 5.90 0.13 -13.45
C MET A 191 6.05 1.19 -14.55
N LYS A 192 5.78 0.80 -15.80
CA LYS A 192 5.70 1.69 -16.96
C LYS A 192 4.23 2.02 -17.24
N PRO A 193 3.76 3.22 -16.91
CA PRO A 193 2.36 3.58 -17.08
C PRO A 193 2.04 3.97 -18.53
N TYR A 194 0.93 3.43 -19.02
CA TYR A 194 0.27 3.76 -20.28
C TYR A 194 -1.15 4.21 -19.94
N GLY A 195 -1.58 5.33 -20.46
CA GLY A 195 -2.90 5.88 -20.19
C GLY A 195 -3.59 6.36 -21.45
N SER A 196 -4.90 6.23 -21.48
CA SER A 196 -5.74 6.85 -22.49
C SER A 196 -6.98 7.47 -21.87
N ASP A 197 -7.54 8.42 -22.56
CA ASP A 197 -8.84 9.01 -22.23
C ASP A 197 -9.43 9.57 -23.55
N ILE A 198 -10.75 9.61 -23.63
CA ILE A 198 -11.47 10.22 -24.74
C ILE A 198 -11.56 11.77 -24.59
N ASP A 199 -11.37 12.29 -23.37
CA ASP A 199 -11.40 13.72 -23.06
C ASP A 199 -10.00 14.30 -23.00
N GLU A 200 -9.67 15.15 -23.96
CA GLU A 200 -8.37 15.85 -24.02
C GLU A 200 -8.05 16.63 -22.74
N ARG A 201 -9.06 17.17 -22.05
CA ARG A 201 -8.87 17.91 -20.79
C ARG A 201 -8.37 16.99 -19.68
N MET A 202 -8.84 15.72 -19.66
CA MET A 202 -8.38 14.72 -18.72
C MET A 202 -6.92 14.34 -18.98
N LEU A 203 -6.55 14.12 -20.25
CA LEU A 203 -5.16 13.84 -20.61
C LEU A 203 -4.21 14.97 -20.25
N ARG A 204 -4.58 16.23 -20.50
CA ARG A 204 -3.78 17.40 -20.08
C ARG A 204 -3.64 17.47 -18.56
N ALA A 205 -4.71 17.18 -17.82
CA ALA A 205 -4.67 17.11 -16.36
C ALA A 205 -3.74 15.99 -15.87
N SER A 206 -3.82 14.82 -16.51
CA SER A 206 -2.94 13.68 -16.24
C SER A 206 -1.48 14.03 -16.47
N GLU A 207 -1.15 14.64 -17.61
CA GLU A 207 0.21 15.06 -17.96
C GLU A 207 0.80 16.03 -16.92
N ILE A 208 0.03 17.05 -16.51
CA ILE A 208 0.44 18.02 -15.50
C ILE A 208 0.71 17.35 -14.16
N ASN A 209 -0.18 16.41 -13.76
CA ASN A 209 -0.06 15.70 -12.51
C ASN A 209 1.13 14.73 -12.50
N LEU A 210 1.33 13.96 -13.57
CA LEU A 210 2.47 13.05 -13.75
C LEU A 210 3.81 13.81 -13.68
N LYS A 211 3.89 14.95 -14.35
CA LYS A 211 5.08 15.82 -14.34
C LYS A 211 5.44 16.28 -12.92
N LYS A 212 4.45 16.61 -12.07
CA LYS A 212 4.69 16.96 -10.66
C LYS A 212 5.49 15.91 -9.90
N PHE A 213 5.27 14.64 -10.21
CA PHE A 213 5.93 13.52 -9.53
C PHE A 213 7.10 12.92 -10.31
N GLY A 214 7.48 13.55 -11.44
CA GLY A 214 8.58 13.08 -12.30
C GLY A 214 8.30 11.73 -12.95
N ILE A 215 7.03 11.41 -13.20
CA ILE A 215 6.62 10.16 -13.84
C ILE A 215 6.49 10.36 -15.34
N GLU A 216 7.22 9.54 -16.09
CA GLU A 216 7.04 9.41 -17.53
C GLU A 216 5.95 8.38 -17.83
N ALA A 217 4.96 8.75 -18.61
CA ALA A 217 3.87 7.89 -19.06
C ALA A 217 3.59 8.10 -20.54
N TYR A 218 3.14 7.05 -21.20
CA TYR A 218 2.65 7.15 -22.56
C TYR A 218 1.15 7.47 -22.52
N LEU A 219 0.76 8.63 -23.06
CA LEU A 219 -0.63 9.10 -23.04
C LEU A 219 -1.20 9.18 -24.46
N GLN A 220 -2.43 8.70 -24.66
CA GLN A 220 -3.12 8.73 -25.96
C GLN A 220 -4.54 9.30 -25.81
N LEU A 221 -4.91 10.20 -26.71
CA LEU A 221 -6.30 10.63 -26.90
C LEU A 221 -6.99 9.65 -27.84
N ILE A 222 -7.67 8.64 -27.28
CA ILE A 222 -8.24 7.53 -28.05
C ILE A 222 -9.41 6.92 -27.30
N ASP A 223 -10.40 6.41 -28.02
CA ASP A 223 -11.46 5.57 -27.46
C ASP A 223 -10.88 4.21 -27.05
N VAL A 224 -11.40 3.65 -25.95
CA VAL A 224 -10.94 2.36 -25.44
C VAL A 224 -11.08 1.24 -26.47
N GLY A 225 -12.09 1.31 -27.34
CA GLY A 225 -12.32 0.33 -28.41
C GLY A 225 -11.27 0.35 -29.53
N ASP A 226 -10.48 1.40 -29.63
CA ASP A 226 -9.47 1.59 -30.66
C ASP A 226 -8.03 1.42 -30.12
N ILE A 227 -7.88 1.04 -28.83
CA ILE A 227 -6.56 0.83 -28.22
C ILE A 227 -5.93 -0.44 -28.79
N GLU A 228 -4.75 -0.29 -29.35
CA GLU A 228 -3.92 -1.40 -29.81
C GLU A 228 -2.67 -1.56 -28.95
N GLY A 229 -2.12 -2.77 -28.93
CA GLY A 229 -0.87 -3.07 -28.22
C GLY A 229 -1.00 -4.20 -27.20
N GLU A 230 0.14 -4.53 -26.60
CA GLU A 230 0.22 -5.56 -25.56
C GLU A 230 0.63 -4.90 -24.24
N TYR A 231 -0.06 -5.23 -23.18
CA TYR A 231 0.19 -4.74 -21.84
C TYR A 231 0.26 -5.91 -20.86
N ASP A 232 1.06 -5.76 -19.80
CA ASP A 232 1.20 -6.81 -18.79
C ASP A 232 -0.01 -6.86 -17.86
N ALA A 233 -0.70 -5.71 -17.69
CA ALA A 233 -1.97 -5.63 -16.97
C ALA A 233 -2.77 -4.37 -17.37
N ILE A 234 -4.08 -4.45 -17.17
CA ILE A 234 -5.01 -3.33 -17.24
C ILE A 234 -5.49 -3.03 -15.82
N VAL A 235 -5.33 -1.78 -15.37
CA VAL A 235 -5.77 -1.31 -14.06
C VAL A 235 -6.52 -0.01 -14.27
N THR A 236 -7.83 -0.01 -14.00
CA THR A 236 -8.68 1.11 -14.35
C THR A 236 -9.88 1.28 -13.41
N ASP A 237 -10.45 2.46 -13.40
CA ASP A 237 -11.73 2.83 -12.76
C ASP A 237 -12.67 3.36 -13.86
N PRO A 238 -13.44 2.48 -14.54
CA PRO A 238 -14.25 2.86 -15.67
C PRO A 238 -15.43 3.76 -15.27
N PRO A 239 -15.98 4.56 -16.18
CA PRO A 239 -17.08 5.47 -15.90
C PRO A 239 -18.40 4.73 -15.58
N TYR A 240 -19.02 4.99 -14.43
CA TYR A 240 -20.26 4.34 -13.95
C TYR A 240 -21.56 5.05 -14.36
N GLY A 241 -21.54 5.97 -15.29
CA GLY A 241 -22.76 6.56 -15.90
C GLY A 241 -23.53 7.59 -15.09
N ARG A 242 -23.23 7.82 -13.79
CA ARG A 242 -23.92 8.83 -12.98
C ARG A 242 -23.14 10.11 -12.75
N SER A 243 -21.84 10.11 -12.93
CA SER A 243 -20.94 11.24 -12.63
C SER A 243 -19.99 11.57 -13.78
N SER A 244 -20.00 10.80 -14.85
CA SER A 244 -19.20 11.01 -16.05
C SER A 244 -20.13 11.20 -17.23
N SER A 245 -19.78 12.12 -18.16
CA SER A 245 -20.48 12.26 -19.43
C SER A 245 -20.18 11.02 -20.29
N THR A 246 -20.97 9.98 -20.06
CA THR A 246 -21.00 8.84 -20.95
C THR A 246 -21.75 9.30 -22.18
N GLY A 247 -21.17 9.31 -23.36
CA GLY A 247 -21.85 9.68 -24.61
C GLY A 247 -23.09 8.83 -24.93
N GLY A 248 -23.98 8.65 -23.97
CA GLY A 248 -25.38 8.22 -23.99
C GLY A 248 -25.67 6.77 -24.35
N GLU A 249 -24.94 6.07 -25.18
CA GLU A 249 -25.36 4.75 -25.69
C GLU A 249 -24.27 3.64 -25.67
N ARG A 250 -23.03 3.97 -25.37
CA ARG A 250 -21.90 3.02 -25.55
C ARG A 250 -21.47 2.23 -24.31
N ILE A 251 -22.01 2.48 -23.13
CA ILE A 251 -21.58 1.76 -21.91
C ILE A 251 -21.85 0.26 -21.99
N TYR A 252 -22.98 -0.14 -22.61
CA TYR A 252 -23.32 -1.57 -22.77
C TYR A 252 -22.44 -2.31 -23.77
N ALA A 253 -21.64 -1.61 -24.56
CA ALA A 253 -20.70 -2.21 -25.49
C ALA A 253 -19.29 -2.47 -24.88
N LEU A 254 -19.08 -2.00 -23.62
CA LEU A 254 -17.81 -2.14 -22.89
C LEU A 254 -17.79 -3.34 -21.92
N TYR A 255 -18.94 -4.01 -21.77
CA TYR A 255 -19.13 -5.22 -20.96
C TYR A 255 -19.72 -6.33 -21.84
#